data_f57e47093af9878b1007de69f58008b4
#
_entry.id   f57e47093af9878b1007de69f58008b4
#
_cell.length_a   1.000
_cell.length_b   1.000
_cell.length_c   1.000
_cell.angle_alpha   90.00
_cell.angle_beta   90.00
_cell.angle_gamma   90.00
#
_symmetry.space_group_name_H-M   'P 1'
#
loop_
_entity.id
_entity.type
_entity.pdbx_description
1 polymer ?
#
loop_
_entity_poly.entity_id
_entity_poly.type
_entity_poly.pdbx_seq_one_letter_code
_entity_poly.pdbx_strand_id
1 'polypeptide(L)'
;MTKRKFVRFGLTIAALALLVTASGHAWGYTHENRLTFSRPVALPGVVLPAGSYSFDVASPTALDVVVVRNARSGKVLYMGFTNTVTRPRAMSPNTPIAFGEATANEARPIAAWYEIGATLGHQFLYR
;
A
#
# COMPACT_ATOMS: atom_id res chain seq x y z
N MET A 1 1.49 6.19 23.09
CA MET A 1 0.83 6.30 23.08
C MET A 1 -0.33 7.05 22.86
N THR A 2 -0.43 8.11 23.05
CA THR A 2 -1.49 8.86 22.84
C THR A 2 -1.99 8.69 21.49
N LYS A 3 -1.21 8.51 20.59
CA LYS A 3 -1.71 8.33 19.30
C LYS A 3 -2.75 7.34 19.21
N ARG A 4 -2.74 6.43 20.03
CA ARG A 4 -3.72 5.47 19.99
C ARG A 4 -5.08 6.06 20.04
N LYS A 5 -5.27 6.97 20.91
CA LYS A 5 -6.53 7.50 21.02
C LYS A 5 -6.94 8.19 19.82
N PHE A 6 -6.12 8.90 19.29
CA PHE A 6 -6.49 9.55 18.15
C PHE A 6 -7.00 8.66 17.16
N VAL A 7 -6.35 7.69 16.96
CA VAL A 7 -6.76 6.78 16.01
C VAL A 7 -8.12 6.38 16.23
N ARG A 8 -8.44 6.18 17.45
CA ARG A 8 -9.69 5.75 17.70
C ARG A 8 -10.74 6.51 17.12
N PHE A 9 -10.78 7.67 17.36
CA PHE A 9 -11.83 8.36 16.89
C PHE A 9 -11.70 8.84 15.56
N GLY A 10 -10.64 8.84 15.24
CA GLY A 10 -10.58 9.38 13.94
C GLY A 10 -11.08 8.44 13.05
N LEU A 11 -11.25 7.46 13.60
CA LEU A 11 -11.68 6.53 12.90
C LEU A 11 -12.05 6.72 11.63
N THR A 12 -12.76 7.30 11.55
CA THR A 12 -13.27 7.38 10.41
C THR A 12 -12.36 7.87 9.47
N ILE A 13 -12.08 8.75 9.78
CA ILE A 13 -11.34 9.36 8.92
C ILE A 13 -10.19 8.71 8.83
N ALA A 14 -10.10 8.10 9.74
CA ALA A 14 -9.06 7.41 9.73
C ALA A 14 -8.75 6.86 8.55
N ALA A 15 -9.68 6.59 8.05
CA ALA A 15 -9.47 5.95 6.93
C ALA A 15 -8.37 6.60 6.32
N LEU A 16 -8.50 7.61 6.38
CA LEU A 16 -7.61 8.22 5.77
C LEU A 16 -6.52 8.22 6.59
N ALA A 17 -6.82 8.20 7.66
CA ALA A 17 -5.86 8.31 8.46
C ALA A 17 -4.89 7.33 8.38
N LEU A 18 -5.23 6.48 7.91
CA LEU A 18 -4.46 5.51 7.78
C LEU A 18 -3.35 6.12 7.17
N LEU A 19 -2.94 7.02 7.46
CA LEU A 19 -1.88 7.60 7.07
C LEU A 19 -0.95 6.78 6.36
N VAL A 20 -0.86 6.92 5.19
CA VAL A 20 0.11 6.28 4.38
C VAL A 20 1.16 7.32 4.10
N THR A 21 2.33 7.11 4.62
CA THR A 21 3.39 8.05 4.32
C THR A 21 4.29 7.37 3.35
N ALA A 22 4.62 8.02 2.30
CA ALA A 22 5.52 7.50 1.31
C ALA A 22 6.85 8.21 1.47
N SER A 23 7.91 7.47 1.63
CA SER A 23 9.19 8.06 1.76
C SER A 23 9.95 7.76 0.54
N GLY A 24 9.87 8.53 -0.42
CA GLY A 24 10.59 8.30 -1.61
C GLY A 24 12.03 8.66 -1.41
N HIS A 25 12.91 8.09 -2.12
CA HIS A 25 14.25 8.42 -1.99
C HIS A 25 14.71 9.27 -3.10
N ALA A 26 15.53 10.15 -2.78
CA ALA A 26 16.00 11.05 -3.72
C ALA A 26 16.81 10.45 -4.78
N TRP A 27 17.38 9.35 -4.58
CA TRP A 27 18.23 8.80 -5.51
C TRP A 27 17.55 8.47 -6.74
N GLY A 28 16.36 8.20 -6.65
CA GLY A 28 15.55 7.97 -7.75
C GLY A 28 15.70 6.83 -8.66
N TYR A 29 16.66 6.08 -8.62
CA TYR A 29 16.67 5.03 -9.58
C TYR A 29 16.12 3.75 -9.01
N THR A 30 15.65 3.79 -7.83
CA THR A 30 15.04 2.62 -7.30
C THR A 30 13.57 2.81 -7.49
N HIS A 31 12.83 1.78 -7.77
CA HIS A 31 11.41 1.85 -7.93
C HIS A 31 10.71 1.45 -6.65
N GLU A 32 11.47 1.30 -5.59
CA GLU A 32 10.88 0.90 -4.34
C GLU A 32 10.14 2.03 -3.68
N ASN A 33 8.98 1.76 -3.17
CA ASN A 33 8.19 2.73 -2.43
C ASN A 33 7.98 2.21 -1.02
N ARG A 34 8.39 2.98 -0.03
CA ARG A 34 8.23 2.60 1.36
C ARG A 34 6.96 3.25 1.88
N LEU A 35 6.04 2.45 2.38
CA LEU A 35 4.78 2.93 2.88
C LEU A 35 4.58 2.50 4.31
N THR A 36 4.02 3.37 5.13
CA THR A 36 3.77 3.07 6.53
C THR A 36 2.28 3.10 6.78
N PHE A 37 1.77 2.01 7.34
CA PHE A 37 0.36 1.91 7.66
C PHE A 37 0.17 1.94 9.16
N SER A 38 -0.80 2.71 9.61
CA SER A 38 -1.07 2.82 11.04
C SER A 38 -2.01 1.72 11.52
N ARG A 39 -2.57 0.95 10.63
CA ARG A 39 -3.50 -0.13 10.96
C ARG A 39 -3.21 -1.32 10.07
N PRO A 40 -3.67 -2.51 10.44
CA PRO A 40 -3.44 -3.67 9.59
C PRO A 40 -4.11 -3.51 8.24
N VAL A 41 -3.48 -4.02 7.22
CA VAL A 41 -4.02 -3.99 5.87
C VAL A 41 -3.93 -5.38 5.29
N ALA A 42 -4.72 -5.66 4.29
CA ALA A 42 -4.75 -6.99 3.69
C ALA A 42 -4.28 -6.95 2.25
N LEU A 43 -3.56 -8.00 1.88
CA LEU A 43 -3.22 -8.27 0.50
C LEU A 43 -3.80 -9.65 0.22
N PRO A 44 -3.86 -10.10 -1.03
CA PRO A 44 -4.43 -11.41 -1.31
C PRO A 44 -3.73 -12.48 -0.49
N GLY A 45 -4.47 -13.15 0.34
CA GLY A 45 -3.92 -14.27 1.12
C GLY A 45 -3.11 -13.91 2.34
N VAL A 46 -2.94 -12.65 2.66
CA VAL A 46 -2.13 -12.31 3.82
C VAL A 46 -2.61 -10.99 4.44
N VAL A 47 -2.47 -10.88 5.74
CA VAL A 47 -2.78 -9.65 6.45
C VAL A 47 -1.47 -9.12 7.00
N LEU A 48 -1.19 -7.85 6.74
CA LEU A 48 0.01 -7.22 7.21
C LEU A 48 -0.32 -6.37 8.43
N PRO A 49 0.37 -6.55 9.53
CA PRO A 49 0.14 -5.70 10.70
C PRO A 49 0.53 -4.26 10.40
N ALA A 50 0.13 -3.36 11.24
CA ALA A 50 0.57 -1.97 11.11
C ALA A 50 2.09 -1.95 11.08
N GLY A 51 2.66 -1.14 10.23
CA GLY A 51 4.11 -1.08 10.10
C GLY A 51 4.54 -0.52 8.77
N SER A 52 5.81 -0.63 8.47
CA SER A 52 6.38 -0.09 7.24
C SER A 52 6.77 -1.19 6.29
N TYR A 53 6.43 -1.00 5.04
CA TYR A 53 6.66 -2.01 4.01
C TYR A 53 7.16 -1.34 2.74
N SER A 54 7.87 -2.08 1.92
CA SER A 54 8.27 -1.55 0.62
C SER A 54 7.50 -2.29 -0.46
N PHE A 55 7.00 -1.55 -1.42
CA PHE A 55 6.28 -2.09 -2.56
C PHE A 55 7.12 -1.87 -3.80
N ASP A 56 7.24 -2.88 -4.62
CA ASP A 56 8.04 -2.74 -5.84
C ASP A 56 7.58 -3.78 -6.85
N VAL A 57 7.97 -3.61 -8.09
CA VAL A 57 7.74 -4.65 -9.08
C VAL A 57 8.87 -5.64 -8.96
N ALA A 58 8.62 -6.86 -9.33
CA ALA A 58 9.61 -7.92 -9.12
C ALA A 58 10.88 -7.70 -9.92
N SER A 59 10.75 -7.16 -11.11
CA SER A 59 11.93 -6.85 -11.90
C SER A 59 11.51 -5.96 -13.06
N PRO A 60 12.44 -5.34 -13.74
CA PRO A 60 12.09 -4.48 -14.88
C PRO A 60 11.37 -5.23 -15.98
N THR A 61 11.48 -6.55 -16.02
CA THR A 61 10.80 -7.33 -17.04
C THR A 61 9.58 -8.03 -16.48
N ALA A 62 9.25 -7.84 -15.23
CA ALA A 62 8.07 -8.42 -14.63
C ALA A 62 7.28 -7.32 -13.93
N LEU A 63 6.80 -6.39 -14.72
CA LEU A 63 6.12 -5.22 -14.18
C LEU A 63 4.73 -5.54 -13.65
N ASP A 64 4.19 -6.69 -13.97
CA ASP A 64 2.89 -7.08 -13.48
C ASP A 64 3.00 -7.93 -12.21
N VAL A 65 4.19 -8.13 -11.69
CA VAL A 65 4.38 -8.87 -10.45
C VAL A 65 4.83 -7.88 -9.39
N VAL A 66 4.07 -7.77 -8.31
CA VAL A 66 4.39 -6.86 -7.24
C VAL A 66 4.93 -7.64 -6.06
N VAL A 67 5.97 -7.12 -5.44
CA VAL A 67 6.59 -7.71 -4.28
C VAL A 67 6.47 -6.74 -3.13
N VAL A 68 6.01 -7.23 -1.98
CA VAL A 68 5.93 -6.41 -0.78
C VAL A 68 6.85 -7.01 0.26
N ARG A 69 7.73 -6.17 0.80
CA ARG A 69 8.71 -6.61 1.78
C ARG A 69 8.57 -5.83 3.06
N ASN A 70 9.00 -6.45 4.14
CA ASN A 70 9.12 -5.74 5.38
C ASN A 70 10.21 -4.68 5.18
N ALA A 71 9.92 -3.45 5.48
CA ALA A 71 10.86 -2.36 5.19
C ALA A 71 12.13 -2.45 6.02
N ARG A 72 12.04 -3.08 7.18
CA ARG A 72 13.19 -3.15 8.02
C ARG A 72 14.06 -4.37 7.70
N SER A 73 13.49 -5.51 7.55
CA SER A 73 14.25 -6.74 7.36
C SER A 73 14.46 -7.11 5.90
N GLY A 74 13.66 -6.56 5.02
CA GLY A 74 13.72 -6.91 3.61
C GLY A 74 13.04 -8.24 3.28
N LYS A 75 12.42 -8.87 4.29
CA LYS A 75 11.80 -10.15 4.06
C LYS A 75 10.58 -9.99 3.16
N VAL A 76 10.45 -10.86 2.19
CA VAL A 76 9.31 -10.84 1.28
C VAL A 76 8.08 -11.35 2.01
N LEU A 77 7.04 -10.57 2.04
CA LEU A 77 5.81 -10.92 2.70
C LEU A 77 4.70 -11.24 1.70
N TYR A 78 4.81 -10.76 0.51
CA TYR A 78 3.83 -11.00 -0.52
C TYR A 78 4.46 -10.86 -1.90
N MET A 79 4.06 -11.70 -2.83
CA MET A 79 4.48 -11.57 -4.21
C MET A 79 3.32 -12.12 -5.04
N GLY A 80 2.87 -11.40 -6.00
CA GLY A 80 1.76 -11.87 -6.82
C GLY A 80 1.54 -11.06 -8.06
N PHE A 81 0.76 -11.61 -8.97
CA PHE A 81 0.43 -10.92 -10.20
C PHE A 81 -0.61 -9.84 -9.94
N THR A 82 -0.56 -8.81 -10.73
CA THR A 82 -1.50 -7.71 -10.64
C THR A 82 -1.95 -7.35 -12.04
N ASN A 83 -3.05 -6.62 -12.12
CA ASN A 83 -3.48 -6.07 -13.40
C ASN A 83 -3.10 -4.60 -13.44
N THR A 84 -2.78 -4.13 -14.62
CA THR A 84 -2.49 -2.70 -14.79
C THR A 84 -3.80 -1.94 -14.77
N VAL A 85 -3.87 -0.89 -14.00
CA VAL A 85 -5.05 -0.05 -13.94
C VAL A 85 -4.66 1.41 -14.01
N THR A 86 -5.59 2.24 -14.40
CA THR A 86 -5.34 3.67 -14.48
C THR A 86 -5.74 4.33 -13.18
N ARG A 87 -4.94 5.26 -12.72
CA ARG A 87 -5.25 6.02 -11.51
C ARG A 87 -6.54 6.80 -11.74
N PRO A 88 -7.53 6.66 -10.87
CA PRO A 88 -8.76 7.43 -11.04
C PRO A 88 -8.48 8.92 -10.96
N ARG A 89 -9.24 9.68 -11.73
CA ARG A 89 -9.03 11.10 -11.75
C ARG A 89 -9.22 11.75 -10.41
N ALA A 90 -10.13 11.24 -9.61
CA ALA A 90 -10.39 11.82 -8.31
C ALA A 90 -9.26 11.53 -7.32
N MET A 91 -8.35 10.65 -7.66
CA MET A 91 -7.31 10.26 -6.74
C MET A 91 -6.08 11.11 -6.96
N SER A 92 -5.58 11.70 -5.89
CA SER A 92 -4.40 12.54 -5.98
C SER A 92 -3.21 11.77 -6.52
N PRO A 93 -2.37 12.39 -7.34
CA PRO A 93 -1.17 11.72 -7.85
C PRO A 93 -0.23 11.31 -6.74
N ASN A 94 -0.38 11.88 -5.56
CA ASN A 94 0.50 11.54 -4.44
C ASN A 94 -0.07 10.45 -3.56
N THR A 95 -1.22 9.90 -3.88
CA THR A 95 -1.83 8.85 -3.09
C THR A 95 -1.34 7.51 -3.61
N PRO A 96 -0.61 6.74 -2.82
CA PRO A 96 -0.04 5.51 -3.33
C PRO A 96 -0.95 4.29 -3.24
N ILE A 97 -1.99 4.35 -2.43
CA ILE A 97 -2.80 3.17 -2.18
C ILE A 97 -4.29 3.47 -2.36
N ALA A 98 -4.96 2.59 -3.06
CA ALA A 98 -6.41 2.61 -3.12
C ALA A 98 -6.87 1.41 -2.30
N PHE A 99 -7.79 1.64 -1.37
CA PHE A 99 -8.29 0.58 -0.52
C PHE A 99 -9.62 0.07 -1.01
N GLY A 100 -9.88 -1.20 -0.78
CA GLY A 100 -11.19 -1.77 -1.02
C GLY A 100 -12.02 -1.64 0.23
N GLU A 101 -13.20 -2.22 0.19
CA GLU A 101 -14.10 -2.13 1.30
C GLU A 101 -13.91 -3.28 2.26
N ALA A 102 -14.14 -3.03 3.51
CA ALA A 102 -14.03 -4.05 4.54
C ALA A 102 -14.97 -3.72 5.65
N THR A 103 -15.35 -4.72 6.41
CA THR A 103 -16.20 -4.47 7.57
C THR A 103 -15.33 -3.82 8.63
N ALA A 104 -15.97 -3.32 9.63
CA ALA A 104 -15.28 -2.56 10.67
C ALA A 104 -14.18 -3.32 11.36
N ASN A 105 -14.30 -4.60 11.49
CA ASN A 105 -13.30 -5.36 12.22
C ASN A 105 -12.29 -6.08 11.34
N GLU A 106 -12.34 -5.85 10.06
CA GLU A 106 -11.41 -6.52 9.18
C GLU A 106 -10.31 -5.60 8.72
N ALA A 107 -9.17 -6.18 8.41
CA ALA A 107 -8.10 -5.40 7.82
C ALA A 107 -8.57 -4.90 6.47
N ARG A 108 -8.29 -3.66 6.13
CA ARG A 108 -8.71 -3.14 4.88
C ARG A 108 -7.92 -3.70 3.76
N PRO A 109 -8.54 -4.22 2.72
CA PRO A 109 -7.79 -4.77 1.60
C PRO A 109 -7.21 -3.65 0.74
N ILE A 110 -5.99 -3.83 0.31
CA ILE A 110 -5.37 -2.90 -0.62
C ILE A 110 -5.86 -3.31 -1.99
N ALA A 111 -6.59 -2.42 -2.65
CA ALA A 111 -7.11 -2.72 -3.97
C ALA A 111 -6.06 -2.48 -5.04
N ALA A 112 -5.29 -1.44 -4.91
CA ALA A 112 -4.27 -1.12 -5.91
C ALA A 112 -3.16 -0.30 -5.31
N TRP A 113 -1.97 -0.40 -5.91
CA TRP A 113 -0.81 0.37 -5.52
C TRP A 113 -0.36 1.18 -6.72
N TYR A 114 -0.06 2.46 -6.51
CA TYR A 114 0.43 3.35 -7.54
C TYR A 114 1.70 4.00 -7.08
N GLU A 115 2.71 4.02 -7.93
CA GLU A 115 3.90 4.76 -7.58
C GLU A 115 3.53 6.23 -7.55
N ILE A 116 4.18 6.99 -6.71
CA ILE A 116 3.86 8.41 -6.58
C ILE A 116 4.02 9.08 -7.92
N GLY A 117 2.99 9.78 -8.31
CA GLY A 117 3.01 10.52 -9.58
C GLY A 117 2.65 9.68 -10.80
N ALA A 118 2.53 8.37 -10.64
CA ALA A 118 2.26 7.53 -11.80
C ALA A 118 0.80 7.55 -12.20
N THR A 119 0.54 7.46 -13.48
CA THR A 119 -0.82 7.39 -13.99
C THR A 119 -1.32 5.96 -13.92
N LEU A 120 -0.43 5.00 -14.08
CA LEU A 120 -0.82 3.60 -14.06
C LEU A 120 -0.41 2.96 -12.74
N GLY A 121 -1.14 1.97 -12.35
CA GLY A 121 -0.86 1.27 -11.11
C GLY A 121 -1.12 -0.20 -11.22
N HIS A 122 -1.07 -0.87 -10.09
CA HIS A 122 -1.12 -2.32 -10.01
C HIS A 122 -2.32 -2.72 -9.16
N GLN A 123 -3.29 -3.37 -9.76
CA GLN A 123 -4.47 -3.81 -9.05
C GLN A 123 -4.25 -5.21 -8.54
N PHE A 124 -4.42 -5.42 -7.25
CA PHE A 124 -4.22 -6.74 -6.66
C PHE A 124 -5.42 -7.63 -6.98
N LEU A 125 -5.14 -8.91 -7.18
CA LEU A 125 -6.16 -9.84 -7.58
C LEU A 125 -6.61 -10.68 -6.40
N TYR A 126 -7.83 -10.46 -5.96
CA TYR A 126 -8.40 -11.20 -4.85
C TYR A 126 -9.32 -12.27 -5.38
N ARG A 127 -9.51 -13.32 -4.61
CA ARG A 127 -10.41 -14.38 -5.02
C ARG A 127 -11.76 -14.22 -4.46
#